data_2e42a150113f36f4381701326b74cf3d
#
_entry.id   2e42a150113f36f4381701326b74cf3d
#
_cell.length_a   1.000
_cell.length_b   1.000
_cell.length_c   1.000
_cell.angle_alpha   90.00
_cell.angle_beta   90.00
_cell.angle_gamma   90.00
#
_symmetry.space_group_name_H-M   'P 1'
#
loop_
_entity.id
_entity.type
_entity.pdbx_description
1 polymer ?
#
loop_
_entity_poly.entity_id
_entity_poly.type
_entity_poly.pdbx_seq_one_letter_code
_entity_poly.pdbx_strand_id
1 'polypeptide(L)'
;MDSRVNIRGFERGALILVNGAPINLNSKNSLDGIMADNVERIEVLKGASSVLYGAEAFGGVVNIITKKGGPQKTSASVSAGNIGYRKYSGSYTSEKASFSYSKQFFGAQDRTSPNREDRGYYNDRSKGNKANYAVSLNLSDNLNASFMRSEADSTYGQVTYNLASENANKAATKDYHYKDDKNSFNLSYNNEDYGIKSVLFYNDRDLYGETKDRLNNKYSPNGSNYKAYNIGLDTQKIWKLRNDKDTLLLGALVSKDKYKGTSEGQNTELVADRENYALYAQYSYQVNPKFTTILGVREQVIEDMVKDQKVFLPQIQTLYKVSDNSSWYINVGKAFQMPALSDSMKKVSGQYAPVSGKNLKPQEGWNYETGYKIINQANSWKFALYYMDFKNMFGWEKDNGIDIRVNKGKFKNVGFEAEYAAILSDKFKSTVGFTWSNPKNQETAGSEWTQTYPKFQVNTALKYSIDKWDASLALNWLTKRLENRDGGINPDLINLNAVVNYNVDKNNYFTLNLNNILDRHNVITNGAWEYWDMPFNWSITYNHTF
;
A
#
# COMPACT_ATOMS: atom_id res chain seq x y z
N MET A 1 -9.75 4.78 -8.13
CA MET A 1 -8.67 5.45 -7.36
C MET A 1 -7.81 4.40 -6.71
N ASP A 2 -6.50 4.56 -6.72
CA ASP A 2 -5.59 3.62 -6.07
C ASP A 2 -5.35 4.07 -4.63
N SER A 3 -5.78 3.26 -3.65
CA SER A 3 -5.42 3.44 -2.24
C SER A 3 -3.95 3.05 -2.07
N ARG A 4 -3.09 4.02 -1.77
CA ARG A 4 -1.64 3.81 -1.67
C ARG A 4 -1.19 3.72 -0.23
N VAL A 5 -0.24 2.83 0.01
CA VAL A 5 0.45 2.74 1.30
C VAL A 5 1.66 3.67 1.28
N ASN A 6 1.75 4.53 2.28
CA ASN A 6 2.90 5.37 2.53
C ASN A 6 3.53 4.96 3.86
N ILE A 7 4.82 4.66 3.85
CA ILE A 7 5.58 4.34 5.05
C ILE A 7 6.67 5.38 5.22
N ARG A 8 6.67 6.08 6.37
CA ARG A 8 7.68 7.07 6.74
C ARG A 8 7.86 8.20 5.70
N GLY A 9 6.75 8.64 5.10
CA GLY A 9 6.76 9.75 4.15
C GLY A 9 7.35 9.44 2.77
N PHE A 10 7.58 8.15 2.47
CA PHE A 10 8.06 7.73 1.16
C PHE A 10 6.90 7.20 0.31
N GLU A 11 6.55 7.97 -0.73
CA GLU A 11 5.49 7.57 -1.65
C GLU A 11 5.94 6.37 -2.51
N ARG A 12 5.09 5.34 -2.65
CA ARG A 12 5.36 4.12 -3.43
C ARG A 12 6.54 3.27 -2.90
N GLY A 13 7.02 3.55 -1.68
CA GLY A 13 8.14 2.83 -1.09
C GLY A 13 7.75 1.61 -0.25
N ALA A 14 6.50 1.16 -0.31
CA ALA A 14 6.03 -0.02 0.39
C ALA A 14 5.80 -1.19 -0.58
N LEU A 15 6.41 -2.33 -0.28
CA LEU A 15 6.08 -3.58 -0.95
C LEU A 15 4.84 -4.20 -0.29
N ILE A 16 3.82 -4.47 -1.09
CA ILE A 16 2.61 -5.17 -0.64
C ILE A 16 2.70 -6.63 -1.04
N LEU A 17 2.54 -7.50 -0.07
CA LEU A 17 2.47 -8.94 -0.27
C LEU A 17 1.08 -9.45 0.10
N VAL A 18 0.64 -10.47 -0.60
CA VAL A 18 -0.50 -11.31 -0.21
C VAL A 18 0.00 -12.74 -0.06
N ASN A 19 -0.05 -13.27 1.16
CA ASN A 19 0.48 -14.60 1.50
C ASN A 19 1.96 -14.78 1.10
N GLY A 20 2.74 -13.69 1.15
CA GLY A 20 4.14 -13.67 0.76
C GLY A 20 4.41 -13.40 -0.73
N ALA A 21 3.39 -13.37 -1.60
CA ALA A 21 3.54 -13.02 -3.01
C ALA A 21 3.44 -11.51 -3.24
N PRO A 22 4.37 -10.86 -3.96
CA PRO A 22 4.31 -9.43 -4.27
C PRO A 22 3.18 -9.12 -5.24
N ILE A 23 2.34 -8.13 -4.91
CA ILE A 23 1.22 -7.68 -5.76
C ILE A 23 1.41 -6.29 -6.35
N ASN A 24 2.55 -5.65 -6.13
CA ASN A 24 2.88 -4.38 -6.76
C ASN A 24 3.04 -4.58 -8.27
N LEU A 25 2.29 -3.84 -9.06
CA LEU A 25 2.42 -3.81 -10.52
C LEU A 25 2.73 -2.39 -10.98
N ASN A 26 3.72 -2.23 -11.85
CA ASN A 26 4.16 -0.92 -12.35
C ASN A 26 4.52 0.05 -11.20
N SER A 27 5.19 -0.44 -10.17
CA SER A 27 5.54 0.30 -8.94
C SER A 27 4.35 0.96 -8.23
N LYS A 28 3.15 0.38 -8.36
CA LYS A 28 1.94 0.83 -7.67
C LYS A 28 1.61 -0.15 -6.54
N ASN A 29 1.58 0.36 -5.33
CA ASN A 29 1.31 -0.36 -4.10
C ASN A 29 -0.15 -0.20 -3.65
N SER A 30 -1.10 -0.63 -4.48
CA SER A 30 -2.53 -0.47 -4.23
C SER A 30 -3.10 -1.59 -3.35
N LEU A 31 -3.92 -1.21 -2.37
CA LEU A 31 -4.73 -2.12 -1.56
C LEU A 31 -6.13 -2.37 -2.16
N ASP A 32 -6.45 -1.71 -3.28
CA ASP A 32 -7.78 -1.75 -3.90
C ASP A 32 -8.04 -3.11 -4.54
N GLY A 33 -8.32 -4.09 -4.11
CA GLY A 33 -8.53 -5.44 -4.65
C GLY A 33 -8.57 -6.46 -3.54
N ILE A 34 -8.17 -6.03 -2.34
CA ILE A 34 -8.13 -6.90 -1.17
C ILE A 34 -9.44 -6.74 -0.40
N MET A 35 -10.12 -7.86 -0.22
CA MET A 35 -11.32 -7.92 0.61
C MET A 35 -10.95 -7.98 2.08
N ALA A 36 -11.38 -7.00 2.86
CA ALA A 36 -11.20 -7.02 4.32
C ALA A 36 -11.79 -8.29 4.95
N ASP A 37 -12.93 -8.76 4.42
CA ASP A 37 -13.62 -9.97 4.91
C ASP A 37 -12.77 -11.26 4.74
N ASN A 38 -11.79 -11.25 3.82
CA ASN A 38 -10.87 -12.36 3.56
C ASN A 38 -9.53 -12.23 4.29
N VAL A 39 -9.28 -11.11 4.96
CA VAL A 39 -8.02 -10.89 5.69
C VAL A 39 -8.08 -11.62 7.05
N GLU A 40 -7.04 -12.37 7.35
CA GLU A 40 -6.81 -12.96 8.67
C GLU A 40 -6.03 -11.99 9.56
N ARG A 41 -4.90 -11.48 9.03
CA ARG A 41 -4.04 -10.48 9.71
C ARG A 41 -3.21 -9.69 8.71
N ILE A 42 -2.70 -8.57 9.17
CA ILE A 42 -1.76 -7.73 8.42
C ILE A 42 -0.47 -7.62 9.21
N GLU A 43 0.64 -7.96 8.56
CA GLU A 43 2.00 -7.87 9.10
C GLU A 43 2.70 -6.67 8.46
N VAL A 44 3.21 -5.75 9.28
CA VAL A 44 3.93 -4.56 8.79
C VAL A 44 5.37 -4.58 9.29
N LEU A 45 6.30 -4.63 8.34
CA LEU A 45 7.73 -4.50 8.59
C LEU A 45 8.17 -3.12 8.13
N LYS A 46 8.67 -2.30 9.04
CA LYS A 46 9.22 -0.97 8.74
C LYS A 46 10.74 -1.03 8.69
N GLY A 47 11.35 -0.12 7.94
CA GLY A 47 12.81 -0.01 7.84
C GLY A 47 13.44 -0.98 6.85
N ALA A 48 14.73 -1.32 7.07
CA ALA A 48 15.49 -2.14 6.15
C ALA A 48 14.97 -3.58 6.08
N SER A 49 14.33 -3.94 4.99
CA SER A 49 13.76 -5.28 4.74
C SER A 49 14.14 -5.81 3.34
N SER A 50 14.95 -5.07 2.59
CA SER A 50 15.22 -5.37 1.17
C SER A 50 16.05 -6.61 0.93
N VAL A 51 16.77 -7.14 1.94
CA VAL A 51 17.52 -8.41 1.79
C VAL A 51 16.56 -9.56 1.50
N LEU A 52 15.49 -9.71 2.25
CA LEU A 52 14.52 -10.78 2.05
C LEU A 52 13.54 -10.49 0.91
N TYR A 53 13.13 -9.23 0.77
CA TYR A 53 12.02 -8.86 -0.09
C TYR A 53 12.41 -8.13 -1.39
N GLY A 54 13.67 -7.70 -1.52
CA GLY A 54 14.19 -7.09 -2.75
C GLY A 54 13.71 -5.67 -2.99
N ALA A 55 13.47 -5.38 -4.28
CA ALA A 55 13.00 -4.08 -4.74
C ALA A 55 11.67 -3.67 -4.09
N GLU A 56 11.43 -2.36 -4.02
CA GLU A 56 10.20 -1.76 -3.48
C GLU A 56 9.97 -1.91 -1.96
N ALA A 57 10.75 -2.75 -1.26
CA ALA A 57 10.78 -2.79 0.21
C ALA A 57 11.58 -1.62 0.82
N PHE A 58 11.50 -0.45 0.20
CA PHE A 58 12.31 0.74 0.43
C PHE A 58 11.97 1.42 1.76
N GLY A 59 10.70 1.64 2.02
CA GLY A 59 10.20 2.14 3.32
C GLY A 59 9.74 1.03 4.25
N GLY A 60 9.45 -0.16 3.68
CA GLY A 60 8.97 -1.31 4.42
C GLY A 60 8.13 -2.27 3.59
N VAL A 61 7.56 -3.25 4.26
CA VAL A 61 6.74 -4.32 3.68
C VAL A 61 5.42 -4.42 4.43
N VAL A 62 4.32 -4.58 3.70
CA VAL A 62 3.01 -4.92 4.24
C VAL A 62 2.61 -6.28 3.69
N ASN A 63 2.57 -7.30 4.53
CA ASN A 63 2.16 -8.65 4.16
C ASN A 63 0.75 -8.92 4.67
N ILE A 64 -0.17 -9.16 3.76
CA ILE A 64 -1.57 -9.43 4.04
C ILE A 64 -1.77 -10.94 3.99
N ILE A 65 -2.05 -11.51 5.15
CA ILE A 65 -2.34 -12.93 5.27
C ILE A 65 -3.84 -13.14 5.14
N THR A 66 -4.23 -13.94 4.17
CA THR A 66 -5.65 -14.28 3.93
C THR A 66 -6.05 -15.54 4.68
N LYS A 67 -7.34 -15.67 4.96
CA LYS A 67 -7.92 -16.89 5.53
C LYS A 67 -7.69 -18.06 4.59
N LYS A 68 -7.04 -19.10 5.06
CA LYS A 68 -6.71 -20.29 4.24
C LYS A 68 -7.73 -21.41 4.37
N GLY A 69 -8.29 -21.58 5.55
CA GLY A 69 -9.23 -22.63 5.91
C GLY A 69 -9.45 -22.61 7.42
N GLY A 70 -10.35 -23.43 7.93
CA GLY A 70 -10.68 -23.46 9.34
C GLY A 70 -11.94 -24.28 9.60
N PRO A 71 -12.53 -24.18 10.78
CA PRO A 71 -13.80 -24.82 11.08
C PRO A 71 -14.85 -24.49 10.03
N GLN A 72 -15.69 -25.46 9.71
CA GLN A 72 -16.75 -25.25 8.71
C GLN A 72 -17.67 -24.10 9.13
N LYS A 73 -17.77 -23.11 8.26
CA LYS A 73 -18.55 -21.91 8.49
C LYS A 73 -19.05 -21.35 7.16
N THR A 74 -20.34 -21.11 7.07
CA THR A 74 -20.94 -20.35 5.97
C THR A 74 -21.46 -19.04 6.51
N SER A 75 -21.24 -17.93 5.83
CA SER A 75 -21.78 -16.64 6.23
C SER A 75 -22.28 -15.83 5.04
N ALA A 76 -23.29 -15.02 5.28
CA ALA A 76 -23.80 -14.05 4.32
C ALA A 76 -24.01 -12.70 5.00
N SER A 77 -23.85 -11.62 4.26
CA SER A 77 -24.16 -10.29 4.77
C SER A 77 -24.77 -9.38 3.71
N VAL A 78 -25.61 -8.47 4.19
CA VAL A 78 -26.18 -7.38 3.39
C VAL A 78 -25.95 -6.07 4.11
N SER A 79 -25.55 -5.05 3.35
CA SER A 79 -25.29 -3.72 3.89
C SER A 79 -26.03 -2.66 3.11
N ALA A 80 -26.49 -1.64 3.80
CA ALA A 80 -27.02 -0.41 3.22
C ALA A 80 -26.46 0.81 3.98
N GLY A 81 -26.34 1.94 3.29
CA GLY A 81 -25.84 3.16 3.92
C GLY A 81 -26.27 4.40 3.14
N ASN A 82 -25.87 5.56 3.66
CA ASN A 82 -26.05 6.79 2.91
C ASN A 82 -25.15 6.81 1.65
N ILE A 83 -25.29 7.83 0.82
CA ILE A 83 -24.51 8.00 -0.41
C ILE A 83 -24.67 6.80 -1.38
N GLY A 84 -25.83 6.16 -1.39
CA GLY A 84 -26.13 5.02 -2.27
C GLY A 84 -25.30 3.76 -1.99
N TYR A 85 -24.69 3.63 -0.81
CA TYR A 85 -23.89 2.46 -0.45
C TYR A 85 -24.77 1.24 -0.27
N ARG A 86 -24.38 0.14 -0.94
CA ARG A 86 -24.97 -1.20 -0.78
C ARG A 86 -23.87 -2.23 -0.94
N LYS A 87 -23.86 -3.27 -0.12
CA LYS A 87 -22.93 -4.39 -0.24
C LYS A 87 -23.64 -5.70 0.02
N TYR A 88 -23.29 -6.71 -0.76
CA TYR A 88 -23.68 -8.10 -0.57
C TYR A 88 -22.42 -8.91 -0.46
N SER A 89 -22.31 -9.79 0.52
CA SER A 89 -21.19 -10.71 0.60
C SER A 89 -21.60 -12.08 1.12
N GLY A 90 -20.83 -13.08 0.72
CA GLY A 90 -20.96 -14.45 1.20
C GLY A 90 -19.60 -15.09 1.30
N SER A 91 -19.45 -15.99 2.27
CA SER A 91 -18.24 -16.79 2.42
C SER A 91 -18.55 -18.18 2.91
N TYR A 92 -17.72 -19.11 2.48
CA TYR A 92 -17.66 -20.48 2.96
C TYR A 92 -16.24 -20.80 3.38
N THR A 93 -16.07 -21.46 4.50
CA THR A 93 -14.78 -21.92 5.00
C THR A 93 -14.92 -23.35 5.48
N SER A 94 -13.95 -24.19 5.17
CA SER A 94 -13.74 -25.53 5.70
C SER A 94 -12.25 -25.75 5.91
N GLU A 95 -11.84 -26.85 6.52
CA GLU A 95 -10.42 -27.18 6.71
C GLU A 95 -9.63 -27.19 5.39
N LYS A 96 -10.26 -27.64 4.29
CA LYS A 96 -9.62 -27.78 2.98
C LYS A 96 -9.78 -26.59 2.04
N ALA A 97 -10.78 -25.75 2.27
CA ALA A 97 -11.09 -24.67 1.34
C ALA A 97 -11.71 -23.47 2.01
N SER A 98 -11.45 -22.30 1.45
CA SER A 98 -12.25 -21.10 1.72
C SER A 98 -12.65 -20.45 0.39
N PHE A 99 -13.87 -19.92 0.36
CA PHE A 99 -14.40 -19.12 -0.74
C PHE A 99 -15.02 -17.86 -0.17
N SER A 100 -14.84 -16.73 -0.83
CA SER A 100 -15.53 -15.50 -0.48
C SER A 100 -15.87 -14.67 -1.72
N TYR A 101 -17.02 -14.03 -1.67
CA TYR A 101 -17.51 -13.12 -2.69
C TYR A 101 -18.08 -11.87 -2.05
N SER A 102 -17.86 -10.72 -2.66
CA SER A 102 -18.56 -9.49 -2.31
C SER A 102 -18.83 -8.63 -3.54
N LYS A 103 -19.99 -7.97 -3.56
CA LYS A 103 -20.34 -6.91 -4.52
C LYS A 103 -20.78 -5.69 -3.75
N GLN A 104 -20.15 -4.55 -4.02
CA GLN A 104 -20.52 -3.28 -3.42
C GLN A 104 -20.83 -2.24 -4.48
N PHE A 105 -21.72 -1.33 -4.15
CA PHE A 105 -22.11 -0.18 -4.94
C PHE A 105 -21.97 1.08 -4.09
N PHE A 106 -21.60 2.16 -4.70
CA PHE A 106 -21.59 3.49 -4.08
C PHE A 106 -22.15 4.51 -5.06
N GLY A 107 -22.95 5.42 -4.54
CA GLY A 107 -23.61 6.46 -5.32
C GLY A 107 -22.73 7.70 -5.51
N ALA A 108 -23.26 8.63 -6.27
CA ALA A 108 -22.63 9.92 -6.48
C ALA A 108 -22.51 10.72 -5.18
N GLN A 109 -21.44 11.49 -5.09
CA GLN A 109 -21.24 12.48 -4.05
C GLN A 109 -21.18 13.85 -4.71
N ASP A 110 -22.21 14.65 -4.49
CA ASP A 110 -22.26 16.03 -4.94
C ASP A 110 -21.67 16.94 -3.86
N ARG A 111 -20.35 16.84 -3.66
CA ARG A 111 -19.66 17.72 -2.73
C ARG A 111 -18.77 18.68 -3.50
N THR A 112 -19.31 19.85 -3.78
CA THR A 112 -18.56 21.00 -4.25
C THR A 112 -17.90 21.66 -3.06
N SER A 113 -16.61 22.01 -3.17
CA SER A 113 -15.96 22.82 -2.14
C SER A 113 -16.51 24.23 -2.20
N PRO A 114 -17.15 24.75 -1.13
CA PRO A 114 -17.70 26.10 -1.13
C PRO A 114 -16.62 27.21 -1.17
N ASN A 115 -15.35 26.89 -0.92
CA ASN A 115 -14.27 27.87 -0.79
C ASN A 115 -13.24 27.81 -1.92
N ARG A 116 -13.59 27.33 -3.13
CA ARG A 116 -12.58 27.08 -4.18
C ARG A 116 -12.96 27.55 -5.57
N GLU A 117 -13.81 28.51 -5.65
CA GLU A 117 -14.10 29.20 -6.91
C GLU A 117 -12.85 29.84 -7.53
N ASP A 118 -11.83 30.10 -6.72
CA ASP A 118 -10.57 30.72 -7.08
C ASP A 118 -9.44 29.71 -7.48
N ARG A 119 -9.59 28.40 -7.25
CA ARG A 119 -8.47 27.44 -7.38
C ARG A 119 -8.44 26.59 -8.65
N GLY A 120 -9.33 26.78 -9.56
CA GLY A 120 -9.24 26.21 -10.90
C GLY A 120 -9.58 24.73 -11.08
N TYR A 121 -9.45 23.85 -10.08
CA TYR A 121 -9.76 22.42 -10.20
C TYR A 121 -10.36 21.82 -8.94
N TYR A 122 -11.40 21.02 -9.07
CA TYR A 122 -11.83 20.09 -8.02
C TYR A 122 -12.37 18.79 -8.63
N ASN A 123 -12.34 17.72 -7.86
CA ASN A 123 -12.91 16.44 -8.24
C ASN A 123 -14.18 16.17 -7.44
N ASP A 124 -15.29 15.92 -8.13
CA ASP A 124 -16.48 15.34 -7.54
C ASP A 124 -16.45 13.82 -7.72
N ARG A 125 -16.85 13.08 -6.72
CA ARG A 125 -16.90 11.63 -6.84
C ARG A 125 -18.27 11.24 -7.36
N SER A 126 -18.27 10.58 -8.49
CA SER A 126 -19.44 9.96 -9.06
C SER A 126 -19.65 8.54 -8.51
N LYS A 127 -20.50 7.78 -9.14
CA LYS A 127 -20.89 6.43 -8.74
C LYS A 127 -19.89 5.36 -9.16
N GLY A 128 -19.96 4.22 -8.52
CA GLY A 128 -19.19 3.04 -8.93
C GLY A 128 -19.67 1.75 -8.28
N ASN A 129 -19.07 0.67 -8.73
CA ASN A 129 -19.26 -0.63 -8.13
C ASN A 129 -17.95 -1.41 -8.12
N LYS A 130 -17.88 -2.39 -7.25
CA LYS A 130 -16.73 -3.28 -7.12
C LYS A 130 -17.17 -4.68 -6.74
N ALA A 131 -16.69 -5.69 -7.47
CA ALA A 131 -16.83 -7.09 -7.13
C ALA A 131 -15.47 -7.68 -6.74
N ASN A 132 -15.45 -8.55 -5.75
CA ASN A 132 -14.26 -9.29 -5.35
C ASN A 132 -14.60 -10.75 -5.16
N TYR A 133 -13.67 -11.60 -5.55
CA TYR A 133 -13.72 -13.06 -5.42
C TYR A 133 -12.42 -13.51 -4.78
N ALA A 134 -12.48 -14.44 -3.86
CA ALA A 134 -11.30 -15.11 -3.34
C ALA A 134 -11.58 -16.58 -3.09
N VAL A 135 -10.61 -17.41 -3.44
CA VAL A 135 -10.61 -18.85 -3.24
C VAL A 135 -9.27 -19.24 -2.63
N SER A 136 -9.27 -20.10 -1.63
CA SER A 136 -8.06 -20.72 -1.10
C SER A 136 -8.31 -22.20 -0.89
N LEU A 137 -7.36 -23.03 -1.31
CA LEU A 137 -7.43 -24.50 -1.25
C LEU A 137 -6.19 -25.03 -0.54
N ASN A 138 -6.38 -25.77 0.54
CA ASN A 138 -5.33 -26.55 1.18
C ASN A 138 -5.22 -27.88 0.44
N LEU A 139 -4.27 -27.99 -0.48
CA LEU A 139 -4.02 -29.17 -1.30
C LEU A 139 -3.34 -30.28 -0.48
N SER A 140 -2.54 -29.89 0.50
CA SER A 140 -1.97 -30.71 1.55
C SER A 140 -1.64 -29.84 2.76
N ASP A 141 -1.14 -30.43 3.84
CA ASP A 141 -0.70 -29.69 5.04
C ASP A 141 0.36 -28.62 4.73
N ASN A 142 1.16 -28.85 3.71
CA ASN A 142 2.26 -27.97 3.32
C ASN A 142 2.00 -27.17 2.04
N LEU A 143 0.92 -27.44 1.30
CA LEU A 143 0.67 -26.84 -0.02
C LEU A 143 -0.69 -26.17 -0.05
N ASN A 144 -0.68 -24.86 -0.30
CA ASN A 144 -1.88 -24.04 -0.43
C ASN A 144 -1.90 -23.31 -1.77
N ALA A 145 -3.02 -23.36 -2.46
CA ALA A 145 -3.29 -22.56 -3.66
C ALA A 145 -4.33 -21.48 -3.33
N SER A 146 -4.11 -20.26 -3.77
CA SER A 146 -5.07 -19.16 -3.60
C SER A 146 -5.22 -18.35 -4.88
N PHE A 147 -6.45 -17.90 -5.12
CA PHE A 147 -6.79 -17.01 -6.23
C PHE A 147 -7.67 -15.88 -5.72
N MET A 148 -7.38 -14.66 -6.18
CA MET A 148 -8.20 -13.48 -5.92
C MET A 148 -8.45 -12.74 -7.24
N ARG A 149 -9.68 -12.25 -7.41
CA ARG A 149 -10.07 -11.36 -8.49
C ARG A 149 -10.81 -10.15 -7.94
N SER A 150 -10.49 -8.97 -8.45
CA SER A 150 -11.19 -7.73 -8.19
C SER A 150 -11.59 -7.07 -9.51
N GLU A 151 -12.85 -6.71 -9.63
CA GLU A 151 -13.42 -5.99 -10.76
C GLU A 151 -13.99 -4.68 -10.22
N ALA A 152 -13.52 -3.54 -10.70
CA ALA A 152 -14.04 -2.24 -10.32
C ALA A 152 -14.47 -1.46 -11.56
N ASP A 153 -15.64 -0.82 -11.46
CA ASP A 153 -16.18 0.09 -12.46
C ASP A 153 -16.58 1.37 -11.75
N SER A 154 -15.92 2.47 -12.06
CA SER A 154 -16.12 3.73 -11.35
C SER A 154 -15.98 4.94 -12.27
N THR A 155 -16.79 5.94 -12.00
CA THR A 155 -16.73 7.24 -12.67
C THR A 155 -16.51 8.32 -11.62
N TYR A 156 -15.66 9.28 -11.89
CA TYR A 156 -15.53 10.49 -11.10
C TYR A 156 -15.50 11.71 -12.03
N GLY A 157 -16.01 12.83 -11.55
CA GLY A 157 -16.03 14.09 -12.28
C GLY A 157 -14.86 14.98 -11.91
N GLN A 158 -14.40 15.74 -12.89
CA GLN A 158 -13.44 16.82 -12.71
C GLN A 158 -14.05 18.13 -13.20
N VAL A 159 -13.99 19.16 -12.37
CA VAL A 159 -14.41 20.52 -12.74
C VAL A 159 -13.18 21.43 -12.78
N THR A 160 -13.03 22.14 -13.88
CA THR A 160 -11.98 23.13 -14.08
C THR A 160 -12.61 24.51 -14.14
N TYR A 161 -12.12 25.45 -13.34
CA TYR A 161 -12.46 26.85 -13.45
C TYR A 161 -11.41 27.58 -14.29
N ASN A 162 -11.84 28.42 -15.21
CA ASN A 162 -10.95 29.29 -15.96
C ASN A 162 -10.83 30.64 -15.24
N LEU A 163 -9.77 30.81 -14.48
CA LEU A 163 -9.47 32.04 -13.72
C LEU A 163 -9.20 33.28 -14.59
N ALA A 164 -9.04 33.10 -15.91
CA ALA A 164 -8.70 34.19 -16.82
C ALA A 164 -9.91 34.91 -17.43
N SER A 165 -11.14 34.48 -17.16
CA SER A 165 -12.35 35.13 -17.66
C SER A 165 -13.19 35.66 -16.50
N GLU A 166 -13.59 36.93 -16.56
CA GLU A 166 -14.54 37.54 -15.63
C GLU A 166 -15.91 36.84 -15.61
N ASN A 167 -16.18 36.01 -16.60
CA ASN A 167 -17.23 35.01 -16.59
C ASN A 167 -16.61 33.65 -16.22
N ALA A 168 -16.46 33.40 -14.93
CA ALA A 168 -16.09 32.11 -14.39
C ALA A 168 -17.16 31.04 -14.68
N ASN A 169 -17.53 30.89 -15.91
CA ASN A 169 -18.34 29.77 -16.37
C ASN A 169 -17.50 28.50 -16.13
N LYS A 170 -18.09 27.55 -15.42
CA LYS A 170 -17.59 26.19 -15.20
C LYS A 170 -17.06 25.63 -16.51
N ALA A 171 -15.85 26.01 -16.87
CA ALA A 171 -15.23 25.61 -18.11
C ALA A 171 -14.68 24.21 -17.97
N ALA A 172 -15.03 23.35 -18.88
CA ALA A 172 -14.55 21.96 -19.02
C ALA A 172 -14.76 21.07 -17.79
N THR A 173 -15.97 20.57 -17.67
CA THR A 173 -16.28 19.44 -16.81
C THR A 173 -16.04 18.14 -17.57
N LYS A 174 -15.22 17.28 -17.00
CA LYS A 174 -14.92 15.95 -17.56
C LYS A 174 -15.35 14.86 -16.60
N ASP A 175 -15.94 13.79 -17.13
CA ASP A 175 -16.14 12.56 -16.40
C ASP A 175 -15.05 11.56 -16.80
N TYR A 176 -14.38 11.00 -15.83
CA TYR A 176 -13.40 9.94 -16.00
C TYR A 176 -14.02 8.61 -15.58
N HIS A 177 -14.19 7.72 -16.53
CA HIS A 177 -14.69 6.38 -16.31
C HIS A 177 -13.54 5.39 -16.36
N TYR A 178 -13.45 4.52 -15.35
CA TYR A 178 -12.42 3.50 -15.24
C TYR A 178 -13.03 2.12 -14.97
N LYS A 179 -12.53 1.14 -15.72
CA LYS A 179 -12.65 -0.29 -15.38
C LYS A 179 -11.28 -0.80 -14.98
N ASP A 180 -11.18 -1.44 -13.83
CA ASP A 180 -9.93 -1.90 -13.23
C ASP A 180 -10.08 -3.34 -12.76
N ASP A 181 -9.59 -4.27 -13.58
CA ASP A 181 -9.62 -5.70 -13.32
C ASP A 181 -8.24 -6.15 -12.82
N LYS A 182 -8.22 -6.87 -11.71
CA LYS A 182 -7.00 -7.41 -11.09
C LYS A 182 -7.21 -8.88 -10.78
N ASN A 183 -6.22 -9.70 -11.12
CA ASN A 183 -6.15 -11.09 -10.74
C ASN A 183 -4.86 -11.36 -9.96
N SER A 184 -4.92 -12.24 -8.98
CA SER A 184 -3.75 -12.70 -8.22
C SER A 184 -3.88 -14.19 -7.96
N PHE A 185 -2.89 -14.95 -8.40
CA PHE A 185 -2.75 -16.37 -8.12
C PHE A 185 -1.48 -16.61 -7.32
N ASN A 186 -1.57 -17.49 -6.33
CA ASN A 186 -0.46 -17.84 -5.46
C ASN A 186 -0.52 -19.34 -5.14
N LEU A 187 0.60 -20.04 -5.35
CA LEU A 187 0.81 -21.40 -4.89
C LEU A 187 1.96 -21.38 -3.89
N SER A 188 1.64 -21.62 -2.62
CA SER A 188 2.61 -21.58 -1.53
C SER A 188 2.86 -22.96 -0.95
N TYR A 189 4.12 -23.37 -0.90
CA TYR A 189 4.60 -24.54 -0.20
C TYR A 189 5.38 -24.10 1.03
N ASN A 190 5.04 -24.64 2.19
CA ASN A 190 5.72 -24.38 3.45
C ASN A 190 5.86 -25.68 4.25
N ASN A 191 7.07 -26.16 4.38
CA ASN A 191 7.39 -27.35 5.16
C ASN A 191 8.39 -26.98 6.25
N GLU A 192 7.94 -26.88 7.48
CA GLU A 192 8.73 -26.47 8.64
C GLU A 192 9.78 -27.51 9.03
N ASP A 193 9.50 -28.81 8.87
CA ASP A 193 10.41 -29.91 9.19
C ASP A 193 11.66 -29.86 8.32
N TYR A 194 11.46 -29.60 7.03
CA TYR A 194 12.57 -29.42 6.09
C TYR A 194 13.07 -27.97 6.03
N GLY A 195 12.38 -27.00 6.65
CA GLY A 195 12.71 -25.58 6.60
C GLY A 195 12.59 -24.98 5.20
N ILE A 196 11.73 -25.51 4.33
CA ILE A 196 11.56 -25.06 2.94
C ILE A 196 10.28 -24.23 2.83
N LYS A 197 10.41 -23.04 2.23
CA LYS A 197 9.30 -22.21 1.85
C LYS A 197 9.45 -21.78 0.41
N SER A 198 8.40 -21.98 -0.41
CA SER A 198 8.37 -21.59 -1.82
C SER A 198 7.04 -20.93 -2.15
N VAL A 199 7.08 -19.89 -2.96
CA VAL A 199 5.91 -19.15 -3.42
C VAL A 199 6.03 -18.95 -4.92
N LEU A 200 5.14 -19.61 -5.69
CA LEU A 200 4.90 -19.32 -7.09
C LEU A 200 3.74 -18.35 -7.17
N PHE A 201 3.91 -17.24 -7.88
CA PHE A 201 2.90 -16.19 -7.98
C PHE A 201 2.71 -15.73 -9.43
N TYR A 202 1.48 -15.31 -9.70
CA TYR A 202 1.10 -14.59 -10.92
C TYR A 202 0.07 -13.51 -10.56
N ASN A 203 0.33 -12.28 -10.99
CA ASN A 203 -0.61 -11.18 -10.83
C ASN A 203 -0.76 -10.45 -12.16
N ASP A 204 -1.96 -10.00 -12.46
CA ASP A 204 -2.21 -9.13 -13.60
C ASP A 204 -3.20 -8.01 -13.25
N ARG A 205 -3.13 -6.96 -14.04
CA ARG A 205 -4.05 -5.82 -14.00
C ARG A 205 -4.35 -5.36 -15.41
N ASP A 206 -5.63 -5.21 -15.71
CA ASP A 206 -6.13 -4.55 -16.91
C ASP A 206 -6.88 -3.29 -16.49
N LEU A 207 -6.29 -2.12 -16.77
CA LEU A 207 -6.91 -0.83 -16.51
C LEU A 207 -7.33 -0.21 -17.83
N TYR A 208 -8.61 0.00 -17.99
CA TYR A 208 -9.22 0.75 -19.09
C TYR A 208 -9.83 2.03 -18.56
N GLY A 209 -9.58 3.17 -19.22
CA GLY A 209 -10.16 4.45 -18.89
C GLY A 209 -10.61 5.22 -20.13
N GLU A 210 -11.71 5.91 -20.01
CA GLU A 210 -12.20 6.86 -20.99
C GLU A 210 -12.60 8.17 -20.30
N THR A 211 -12.51 9.25 -21.05
CA THR A 211 -12.90 10.58 -20.60
C THR A 211 -14.08 11.06 -21.43
N LYS A 212 -15.12 11.55 -20.77
CA LYS A 212 -16.26 12.19 -21.39
C LYS A 212 -16.22 13.70 -21.11
N ASP A 213 -16.15 14.50 -22.14
CA ASP A 213 -16.36 15.94 -22.03
C ASP A 213 -17.86 16.22 -21.86
N ARG A 214 -18.25 16.85 -20.76
CA ARG A 214 -19.67 17.12 -20.43
C ARG A 214 -20.28 18.22 -21.32
N LEU A 215 -19.46 19.15 -21.87
CA LEU A 215 -19.95 20.26 -22.67
C LEU A 215 -20.39 19.80 -24.07
N ASN A 216 -19.59 18.99 -24.72
CA ASN A 216 -19.84 18.53 -26.07
C ASN A 216 -20.27 17.05 -26.16
N ASN A 217 -20.39 16.37 -25.00
CA ASN A 217 -20.80 14.98 -24.87
C ASN A 217 -19.87 13.99 -25.64
N LYS A 218 -18.60 14.36 -25.83
CA LYS A 218 -17.63 13.59 -26.61
C LYS A 218 -16.81 12.70 -25.70
N TYR A 219 -16.66 11.43 -26.10
CA TYR A 219 -15.79 10.47 -25.43
C TYR A 219 -14.42 10.44 -26.10
N SER A 220 -13.39 10.28 -25.30
CA SER A 220 -12.01 10.02 -25.75
C SER A 220 -11.36 8.98 -24.85
N PRO A 221 -10.49 8.10 -25.39
CA PRO A 221 -9.69 7.22 -24.54
C PRO A 221 -8.90 8.04 -23.54
N ASN A 222 -8.86 7.57 -22.28
CA ASN A 222 -7.96 8.17 -21.28
C ASN A 222 -6.57 7.58 -21.48
N GLY A 223 -5.54 8.42 -21.40
CA GLY A 223 -4.16 8.00 -21.55
C GLY A 223 -3.59 7.10 -20.44
N SER A 224 -4.46 6.60 -19.56
CA SER A 224 -4.05 5.71 -18.46
C SER A 224 -4.37 4.23 -18.74
N ASN A 225 -4.66 3.87 -19.98
CA ASN A 225 -4.99 2.48 -20.35
C ASN A 225 -3.74 1.62 -20.35
N TYR A 226 -3.73 0.54 -19.56
CA TYR A 226 -2.61 -0.38 -19.55
C TYR A 226 -2.98 -1.78 -19.09
N LYS A 227 -2.16 -2.74 -19.54
CA LYS A 227 -2.10 -4.10 -19.01
C LYS A 227 -0.72 -4.31 -18.40
N ALA A 228 -0.69 -4.88 -17.22
CA ALA A 228 0.55 -5.24 -16.54
C ALA A 228 0.42 -6.61 -15.90
N TYR A 229 1.50 -7.38 -15.88
CA TYR A 229 1.55 -8.61 -15.11
C TYR A 229 2.92 -8.83 -14.49
N ASN A 230 2.96 -9.62 -13.44
CA ASN A 230 4.18 -10.25 -12.96
C ASN A 230 3.96 -11.73 -12.70
N ILE A 231 5.00 -12.52 -12.91
CA ILE A 231 5.07 -13.94 -12.59
C ILE A 231 6.42 -14.22 -11.96
N GLY A 232 6.47 -15.08 -10.94
CA GLY A 232 7.75 -15.44 -10.34
C GLY A 232 7.67 -16.58 -9.35
N LEU A 233 8.84 -17.07 -9.00
CA LEU A 233 9.07 -18.09 -8.00
C LEU A 233 10.11 -17.56 -7.01
N ASP A 234 9.72 -17.51 -5.73
CA ASP A 234 10.62 -17.26 -4.61
C ASP A 234 10.73 -18.53 -3.76
N THR A 235 11.94 -19.00 -3.54
CA THR A 235 12.21 -20.20 -2.76
C THR A 235 13.29 -19.93 -1.75
N GLN A 236 13.08 -20.39 -0.52
CA GLN A 236 14.06 -20.29 0.56
C GLN A 236 14.17 -21.58 1.36
N LYS A 237 15.34 -21.83 1.88
CA LYS A 237 15.68 -22.93 2.78
C LYS A 237 16.30 -22.37 4.05
N ILE A 238 15.82 -22.86 5.19
CA ILE A 238 16.32 -22.50 6.51
C ILE A 238 16.94 -23.74 7.14
N TRP A 239 18.15 -23.60 7.62
CA TRP A 239 18.84 -24.60 8.43
C TRP A 239 18.96 -24.09 9.86
N LYS A 240 18.66 -24.95 10.80
CA LYS A 240 18.92 -24.75 12.22
C LYS A 240 20.31 -25.28 12.54
N LEU A 241 21.14 -24.49 13.17
CA LEU A 241 22.55 -24.78 13.46
C LEU A 241 22.81 -24.62 14.94
N ARG A 242 23.91 -25.25 15.44
CA ARG A 242 24.34 -25.17 16.84
C ARG A 242 23.24 -25.51 17.86
N ASN A 243 22.52 -26.61 17.68
CA ASN A 243 21.38 -27.02 18.50
C ASN A 243 20.28 -25.95 18.55
N ASP A 244 19.83 -25.49 17.36
CA ASP A 244 18.78 -24.51 17.13
C ASP A 244 19.05 -23.09 17.65
N LYS A 245 20.32 -22.79 18.06
CA LYS A 245 20.69 -21.44 18.49
C LYS A 245 20.87 -20.48 17.33
N ASP A 246 21.33 -20.99 16.18
CA ASP A 246 21.56 -20.20 14.98
C ASP A 246 20.65 -20.66 13.85
N THR A 247 20.41 -19.76 12.89
CA THR A 247 19.75 -20.12 11.65
C THR A 247 20.51 -19.57 10.45
N LEU A 248 20.63 -20.39 9.41
CA LEU A 248 21.08 -19.96 8.09
C LEU A 248 19.91 -20.07 7.12
N LEU A 249 19.55 -18.96 6.50
CA LEU A 249 18.58 -18.88 5.43
C LEU A 249 19.33 -18.62 4.13
N LEU A 250 19.06 -19.43 3.11
CA LEU A 250 19.42 -19.15 1.72
C LEU A 250 18.16 -19.11 0.89
N GLY A 251 18.08 -18.17 -0.05
CA GLY A 251 16.94 -18.06 -0.94
C GLY A 251 17.30 -17.56 -2.31
N ALA A 252 16.39 -17.81 -3.26
CA ALA A 252 16.49 -17.40 -4.64
C ALA A 252 15.13 -16.94 -5.16
N LEU A 253 15.13 -15.87 -5.94
CA LEU A 253 13.97 -15.33 -6.66
C LEU A 253 14.27 -15.29 -8.15
N VAL A 254 13.29 -15.73 -8.95
CA VAL A 254 13.22 -15.45 -10.39
C VAL A 254 11.85 -14.89 -10.67
N SER A 255 11.78 -13.73 -11.34
CA SER A 255 10.50 -13.13 -11.72
C SER A 255 10.59 -12.35 -13.02
N LYS A 256 9.45 -12.22 -13.69
CA LYS A 256 9.28 -11.42 -14.89
C LYS A 256 8.10 -10.48 -14.72
N ASP A 257 8.35 -9.19 -15.02
CA ASP A 257 7.35 -8.13 -15.03
C ASP A 257 7.14 -7.66 -16.48
N LYS A 258 5.91 -7.38 -16.85
CA LYS A 258 5.58 -6.79 -18.15
C LYS A 258 4.54 -5.70 -18.04
N TYR A 259 4.71 -4.68 -18.85
CA TYR A 259 3.81 -3.53 -18.94
C TYR A 259 3.57 -3.17 -20.40
N LYS A 260 2.32 -2.89 -20.74
CA LYS A 260 1.92 -2.32 -22.02
C LYS A 260 0.78 -1.34 -21.79
N GLY A 261 0.95 -0.10 -22.23
CA GLY A 261 -0.05 0.93 -22.05
C GLY A 261 0.07 2.06 -23.07
N THR A 262 -0.78 3.07 -22.91
CA THR A 262 -0.77 4.28 -23.73
C THR A 262 -0.43 5.50 -22.87
N SER A 263 0.27 6.47 -23.45
CA SER A 263 0.54 7.75 -22.82
C SER A 263 -0.62 8.71 -22.99
N GLU A 264 -0.92 9.49 -21.96
CA GLU A 264 -1.99 10.50 -21.99
C GLU A 264 -1.77 11.52 -23.09
N GLY A 265 -2.80 11.75 -23.91
CA GLY A 265 -2.78 12.74 -25.00
C GLY A 265 -1.89 12.42 -26.19
N GLN A 266 -1.26 11.24 -26.24
CA GLN A 266 -0.39 10.82 -27.33
C GLN A 266 -0.75 9.41 -27.79
N ASN A 267 -0.66 9.14 -29.09
CA ASN A 267 -0.72 7.79 -29.68
C ASN A 267 0.61 7.01 -29.41
N THR A 268 1.18 7.17 -28.24
CA THR A 268 2.45 6.58 -27.86
C THR A 268 2.21 5.37 -27.00
N GLU A 269 2.65 4.20 -27.47
CA GLU A 269 2.63 2.97 -26.70
C GLU A 269 3.81 2.94 -25.72
N LEU A 270 3.52 2.77 -24.43
CA LEU A 270 4.51 2.52 -23.38
C LEU A 270 4.65 1.02 -23.20
N VAL A 271 5.87 0.54 -23.17
CA VAL A 271 6.19 -0.89 -22.98
C VAL A 271 7.32 -1.05 -21.98
N ALA A 272 7.29 -2.14 -21.23
CA ALA A 272 8.41 -2.59 -20.42
C ALA A 272 8.36 -4.10 -20.25
N ASP A 273 9.53 -4.71 -20.32
CA ASP A 273 9.78 -6.12 -20.04
C ASP A 273 11.01 -6.16 -19.13
N ARG A 274 10.88 -6.76 -17.95
CA ARG A 274 11.92 -6.78 -16.93
C ARG A 274 11.98 -8.15 -16.29
N GLU A 275 13.17 -8.73 -16.23
CA GLU A 275 13.45 -9.97 -15.54
C GLU A 275 14.30 -9.70 -14.30
N ASN A 276 13.99 -10.39 -13.22
CA ASN A 276 14.67 -10.23 -11.94
C ASN A 276 15.19 -11.59 -11.47
N TYR A 277 16.46 -11.62 -11.15
CA TYR A 277 17.14 -12.77 -10.59
C TYR A 277 17.81 -12.35 -9.29
N ALA A 278 17.55 -13.03 -8.19
CA ALA A 278 18.19 -12.71 -6.94
C ALA A 278 18.60 -13.94 -6.17
N LEU A 279 19.77 -13.83 -5.54
CA LEU A 279 20.23 -14.75 -4.49
C LEU A 279 20.36 -13.96 -3.20
N TYR A 280 19.90 -14.54 -2.11
CA TYR A 280 19.98 -13.89 -0.81
C TYR A 280 20.30 -14.89 0.30
N ALA A 281 20.98 -14.40 1.31
CA ALA A 281 21.34 -15.16 2.49
C ALA A 281 21.13 -14.33 3.75
N GLN A 282 20.75 -15.01 4.83
CA GLN A 282 20.65 -14.41 6.15
C GLN A 282 21.17 -15.40 7.20
N TYR A 283 22.10 -14.96 8.03
CA TYR A 283 22.63 -15.74 9.14
C TYR A 283 22.27 -15.07 10.46
N SER A 284 21.48 -15.76 11.27
CA SER A 284 21.16 -15.35 12.64
C SER A 284 22.09 -16.08 13.61
N TYR A 285 22.92 -15.33 14.29
CA TYR A 285 23.91 -15.80 15.23
C TYR A 285 23.54 -15.40 16.66
N GLN A 286 23.23 -16.37 17.49
CA GLN A 286 23.01 -16.13 18.91
C GLN A 286 24.35 -16.14 19.63
N VAL A 287 24.89 -14.93 19.91
CA VAL A 287 26.13 -14.73 20.63
C VAL A 287 26.01 -15.28 22.07
N ASN A 288 24.90 -14.98 22.72
CA ASN A 288 24.54 -15.49 24.04
C ASN A 288 22.98 -15.40 24.17
N PRO A 289 22.38 -15.91 25.27
CA PRO A 289 20.92 -15.91 25.43
C PRO A 289 20.25 -14.51 25.36
N LYS A 290 21.02 -13.44 25.57
CA LYS A 290 20.52 -12.06 25.54
C LYS A 290 20.84 -11.33 24.24
N PHE A 291 21.81 -11.78 23.46
CA PHE A 291 22.31 -11.04 22.31
C PHE A 291 22.31 -11.90 21.05
N THR A 292 21.55 -11.45 20.05
CA THR A 292 21.46 -12.07 18.73
C THR A 292 21.84 -11.05 17.67
N THR A 293 22.66 -11.44 16.70
CA THR A 293 23.01 -10.64 15.53
C THR A 293 22.55 -11.37 14.27
N ILE A 294 21.99 -10.63 13.33
CA ILE A 294 21.54 -11.14 12.04
C ILE A 294 22.29 -10.38 10.95
N LEU A 295 23.00 -11.13 10.12
CA LEU A 295 23.71 -10.61 8.94
C LEU A 295 22.96 -11.07 7.70
N GLY A 296 22.63 -10.15 6.82
CA GLY A 296 21.91 -10.41 5.59
C GLY A 296 22.62 -9.81 4.38
N VAL A 297 22.59 -10.54 3.27
CA VAL A 297 23.08 -10.06 1.98
C VAL A 297 22.12 -10.51 0.86
N ARG A 298 21.93 -9.66 -0.14
CA ARG A 298 21.25 -10.00 -1.39
C ARG A 298 22.00 -9.42 -2.57
N GLU A 299 22.19 -10.24 -3.58
CA GLU A 299 22.59 -9.80 -4.91
C GLU A 299 21.39 -9.95 -5.84
N GLN A 300 21.05 -8.89 -6.55
CA GLN A 300 19.94 -8.88 -7.50
C GLN A 300 20.42 -8.38 -8.85
N VAL A 301 20.25 -9.20 -9.87
CA VAL A 301 20.45 -8.89 -11.28
C VAL A 301 19.09 -8.59 -11.89
N ILE A 302 19.00 -7.50 -12.60
CA ILE A 302 17.76 -7.02 -13.23
C ILE A 302 18.08 -6.79 -14.69
N GLU A 303 17.51 -7.60 -15.55
CA GLU A 303 17.55 -7.43 -16.99
C GLU A 303 16.37 -6.56 -17.41
N ASP A 304 16.67 -5.39 -17.96
CA ASP A 304 15.68 -4.37 -18.30
C ASP A 304 15.88 -3.92 -19.75
N MET A 305 14.80 -3.66 -20.47
CA MET A 305 14.85 -3.21 -21.87
C MET A 305 15.72 -1.98 -22.12
N VAL A 306 15.94 -1.17 -21.08
CA VAL A 306 16.76 0.06 -21.17
C VAL A 306 18.21 -0.25 -20.85
N LYS A 307 18.46 -0.86 -19.70
CA LYS A 307 19.79 -1.20 -19.22
C LYS A 307 19.73 -2.15 -18.04
N ASP A 308 20.53 -3.21 -18.10
CA ASP A 308 20.72 -4.13 -16.99
C ASP A 308 21.30 -3.44 -15.76
N GLN A 309 20.82 -3.85 -14.60
CA GLN A 309 21.23 -3.34 -13.31
C GLN A 309 21.68 -4.48 -12.41
N LYS A 310 22.69 -4.20 -11.57
CA LYS A 310 23.12 -5.09 -10.49
C LYS A 310 23.06 -4.33 -9.18
N VAL A 311 22.42 -4.90 -8.18
CA VAL A 311 22.21 -4.24 -6.89
C VAL A 311 22.61 -5.19 -5.77
N PHE A 312 23.58 -4.75 -4.95
CA PHE A 312 24.00 -5.45 -3.75
C PHE A 312 23.40 -4.78 -2.49
N LEU A 313 22.77 -5.58 -1.63
CA LEU A 313 22.00 -5.13 -0.46
C LEU A 313 22.52 -5.82 0.80
N PRO A 314 23.42 -5.18 1.55
CA PRO A 314 23.82 -5.66 2.87
C PRO A 314 22.85 -5.18 3.95
N GLN A 315 22.72 -5.98 5.01
CA GLN A 315 21.93 -5.67 6.20
C GLN A 315 22.59 -6.24 7.45
N ILE A 316 22.52 -5.48 8.54
CA ILE A 316 22.82 -5.96 9.88
C ILE A 316 21.69 -5.61 10.83
N GLN A 317 21.27 -6.58 11.62
CA GLN A 317 20.33 -6.39 12.72
C GLN A 317 20.94 -6.94 14.00
N THR A 318 20.68 -6.28 15.11
CA THR A 318 21.03 -6.79 16.43
C THR A 318 19.84 -6.71 17.35
N LEU A 319 19.68 -7.70 18.20
CA LEU A 319 18.67 -7.76 19.23
C LEU A 319 19.34 -8.02 20.57
N TYR A 320 19.08 -7.16 21.55
CA TYR A 320 19.53 -7.32 22.92
C TYR A 320 18.32 -7.42 23.86
N LYS A 321 18.17 -8.57 24.53
CA LYS A 321 17.18 -8.77 25.58
C LYS A 321 17.68 -8.07 26.85
N VAL A 322 17.08 -6.94 27.17
CA VAL A 322 17.40 -6.16 28.37
C VAL A 322 16.86 -6.88 29.62
N SER A 323 15.61 -7.38 29.50
CA SER A 323 14.94 -8.21 30.51
C SER A 323 14.03 -9.23 29.82
N ASP A 324 13.28 -10.03 30.58
CA ASP A 324 12.36 -11.02 30.01
C ASP A 324 11.22 -10.37 29.20
N ASN A 325 10.86 -9.14 29.52
CA ASN A 325 9.77 -8.40 28.89
C ASN A 325 10.24 -7.21 28.04
N SER A 326 11.54 -6.97 27.93
CA SER A 326 12.04 -5.83 27.17
C SER A 326 13.25 -6.16 26.31
N SER A 327 13.30 -5.51 25.14
CA SER A 327 14.39 -5.68 24.19
C SER A 327 14.72 -4.38 23.48
N TRP A 328 15.99 -4.22 23.18
CA TRP A 328 16.52 -3.18 22.34
C TRP A 328 17.03 -3.78 21.04
N TYR A 329 16.85 -3.06 19.92
CA TYR A 329 17.33 -3.51 18.62
C TYR A 329 17.94 -2.37 17.81
N ILE A 330 18.83 -2.77 16.89
CA ILE A 330 19.36 -1.93 15.80
C ILE A 330 19.09 -2.66 14.49
N ASN A 331 18.74 -1.93 13.45
CA ASN A 331 18.59 -2.43 12.09
C ASN A 331 19.20 -1.41 11.12
N VAL A 332 20.20 -1.84 10.36
CA VAL A 332 20.85 -1.02 9.33
C VAL A 332 20.89 -1.83 8.04
N GLY A 333 20.40 -1.26 6.94
CA GLY A 333 20.45 -1.96 5.67
C GLY A 333 20.24 -1.03 4.49
N LYS A 334 20.75 -1.47 3.34
CA LYS A 334 20.57 -0.80 2.07
C LYS A 334 19.25 -1.25 1.44
N ALA A 335 18.58 -0.32 0.76
CA ALA A 335 17.36 -0.55 0.02
C ALA A 335 17.40 0.13 -1.35
N PHE A 336 16.59 -0.35 -2.28
CA PHE A 336 16.48 0.24 -3.61
C PHE A 336 15.07 0.12 -4.19
N GLN A 337 14.79 0.93 -5.21
CA GLN A 337 13.57 0.88 -5.99
C GLN A 337 13.88 1.09 -7.47
N MET A 338 13.32 0.23 -8.33
CA MET A 338 13.41 0.40 -9.77
C MET A 338 12.45 1.48 -10.26
N PRO A 339 12.74 2.13 -11.42
CA PRO A 339 11.75 2.98 -12.10
C PRO A 339 10.46 2.20 -12.35
N ALA A 340 9.32 2.90 -12.38
CA ALA A 340 8.07 2.28 -12.80
C ALA A 340 8.24 1.72 -14.23
N LEU A 341 7.59 0.60 -14.51
CA LEU A 341 7.67 -0.02 -15.85
C LEU A 341 7.23 0.95 -16.95
N SER A 342 6.22 1.76 -16.69
CA SER A 342 5.76 2.81 -17.61
C SER A 342 6.78 3.93 -17.88
N ASP A 343 7.79 4.06 -17.02
CA ASP A 343 8.86 5.07 -17.19
C ASP A 343 10.04 4.52 -18.01
N SER A 344 10.02 3.26 -18.43
CA SER A 344 11.15 2.59 -19.11
C SER A 344 11.18 2.87 -20.62
N MET A 345 10.22 2.39 -21.38
CA MET A 345 10.26 2.42 -22.85
C MET A 345 8.96 2.95 -23.45
N LYS A 346 9.07 3.67 -24.56
CA LYS A 346 7.97 4.08 -25.42
C LYS A 346 8.19 3.56 -26.84
N LYS A 347 7.10 3.35 -27.58
CA LYS A 347 7.11 2.99 -29.00
C LYS A 347 6.56 4.14 -29.82
N VAL A 348 7.39 4.76 -30.66
CA VAL A 348 7.01 5.84 -31.54
C VAL A 348 7.31 5.43 -32.98
N SER A 349 6.33 5.49 -33.86
CA SER A 349 6.48 5.09 -35.27
C SER A 349 7.11 3.71 -35.47
N GLY A 350 6.76 2.76 -34.60
CA GLY A 350 7.26 1.38 -34.67
C GLY A 350 8.62 1.11 -34.01
N GLN A 351 9.33 2.14 -33.58
CA GLN A 351 10.63 2.02 -32.91
C GLN A 351 10.50 2.17 -31.39
N TYR A 352 11.33 1.42 -30.63
CA TYR A 352 11.41 1.53 -29.19
C TYR A 352 12.49 2.52 -28.77
N ALA A 353 12.17 3.42 -27.84
CA ALA A 353 13.09 4.38 -27.26
C ALA A 353 12.83 4.57 -25.76
N PRO A 354 13.84 4.87 -24.94
CA PRO A 354 13.62 5.23 -23.53
C PRO A 354 12.66 6.40 -23.38
N VAL A 355 11.71 6.33 -22.43
CA VAL A 355 10.76 7.43 -22.16
C VAL A 355 11.48 8.70 -21.78
N SER A 356 12.55 8.57 -20.99
CA SER A 356 13.35 9.70 -20.50
C SER A 356 14.41 10.19 -21.49
N GLY A 357 14.64 9.49 -22.60
CA GLY A 357 15.84 9.73 -23.43
C GLY A 357 17.17 9.41 -22.73
N LYS A 358 17.13 9.01 -21.47
CA LYS A 358 18.28 8.65 -20.60
C LYS A 358 18.00 7.35 -19.88
N ASN A 359 19.05 6.59 -19.55
CA ASN A 359 18.95 5.37 -18.76
C ASN A 359 18.71 5.72 -17.29
N LEU A 360 17.51 5.44 -16.77
CA LEU A 360 17.20 5.59 -15.36
C LEU A 360 17.93 4.53 -14.53
N LYS A 361 18.57 4.98 -13.46
CA LYS A 361 19.17 4.11 -12.43
C LYS A 361 18.15 3.84 -11.33
N PRO A 362 18.28 2.74 -10.56
CA PRO A 362 17.51 2.57 -9.35
C PRO A 362 17.70 3.74 -8.37
N GLN A 363 16.65 4.11 -7.66
CA GLN A 363 16.78 4.87 -6.42
C GLN A 363 17.37 3.93 -5.38
N GLU A 364 18.34 4.39 -4.59
CA GLU A 364 19.00 3.56 -3.59
C GLU A 364 19.43 4.37 -2.38
N GLY A 365 19.53 3.74 -1.24
CA GLY A 365 20.01 4.39 -0.03
C GLY A 365 20.00 3.48 1.18
N TRP A 366 20.21 4.09 2.33
CA TRP A 366 20.35 3.42 3.60
C TRP A 366 19.22 3.76 4.56
N ASN A 367 18.76 2.76 5.26
CA ASN A 367 17.88 2.86 6.42
C ASN A 367 18.69 2.53 7.67
N TYR A 368 18.60 3.40 8.67
CA TYR A 368 19.17 3.22 10.01
C TYR A 368 18.03 3.31 11.00
N GLU A 369 17.91 2.34 11.87
CA GLU A 369 16.86 2.29 12.89
C GLU A 369 17.39 1.71 14.19
N THR A 370 16.97 2.30 15.29
CA THR A 370 17.11 1.69 16.61
C THR A 370 15.78 1.79 17.34
N GLY A 371 15.45 0.81 18.14
CA GLY A 371 14.18 0.83 18.87
C GLY A 371 14.21 0.01 20.15
N TYR A 372 13.22 0.27 20.98
CA TYR A 372 13.04 -0.36 22.27
C TYR A 372 11.61 -0.87 22.41
N LYS A 373 11.45 -2.11 22.86
CA LYS A 373 10.14 -2.74 23.05
C LYS A 373 10.02 -3.21 24.49
N ILE A 374 8.84 -2.96 25.09
CA ILE A 374 8.43 -3.50 26.38
C ILE A 374 7.10 -4.21 26.14
N ILE A 375 6.98 -5.46 26.57
CA ILE A 375 5.76 -6.25 26.42
C ILE A 375 5.43 -6.86 27.78
N ASN A 376 4.43 -6.31 28.45
CA ASN A 376 3.86 -6.82 29.69
C ASN A 376 2.54 -7.54 29.40
N GLN A 377 1.96 -8.20 30.38
CA GLN A 377 0.68 -8.91 30.23
C GLN A 377 -0.48 -7.98 29.82
N ALA A 378 -0.55 -6.77 30.41
CA ALA A 378 -1.64 -5.84 30.20
C ALA A 378 -1.29 -4.69 29.23
N ASN A 379 -0.03 -4.45 28.93
CA ASN A 379 0.37 -3.33 28.07
C ASN A 379 1.66 -3.62 27.31
N SER A 380 1.84 -2.89 26.22
CA SER A 380 3.09 -2.89 25.46
C SER A 380 3.46 -1.48 25.00
N TRP A 381 4.76 -1.23 24.95
CA TRP A 381 5.37 -0.02 24.43
C TRP A 381 6.35 -0.39 23.32
N LYS A 382 6.33 0.37 22.23
CA LYS A 382 7.31 0.29 21.16
C LYS A 382 7.79 1.69 20.83
N PHE A 383 9.09 1.88 20.79
CA PHE A 383 9.74 3.11 20.40
C PHE A 383 10.70 2.81 19.24
N ALA A 384 10.76 3.70 18.26
CA ALA A 384 11.73 3.63 17.18
C ALA A 384 12.24 5.03 16.83
N LEU A 385 13.54 5.15 16.65
CA LEU A 385 14.20 6.29 16.06
C LEU A 385 14.83 5.82 14.75
N TYR A 386 14.60 6.55 13.67
CA TYR A 386 15.11 6.16 12.36
C TYR A 386 15.68 7.33 11.58
N TYR A 387 16.60 7.01 10.67
CA TYR A 387 17.14 7.90 9.67
C TYR A 387 17.19 7.20 8.32
N MET A 388 16.75 7.90 7.28
CA MET A 388 16.74 7.44 5.89
C MET A 388 17.54 8.42 5.05
N ASP A 389 18.42 7.91 4.18
CA ASP A 389 19.22 8.71 3.26
C ASP A 389 19.28 8.03 1.89
N PHE A 390 18.62 8.62 0.90
CA PHE A 390 18.46 8.06 -0.42
C PHE A 390 18.91 9.03 -1.51
N LYS A 391 19.44 8.48 -2.58
CA LYS A 391 19.94 9.18 -3.77
C LYS A 391 19.29 8.65 -5.03
N ASN A 392 19.56 9.33 -6.15
CA ASN A 392 19.01 9.00 -7.46
C ASN A 392 17.49 9.05 -7.50
N MET A 393 16.88 9.95 -6.73
CA MET A 393 15.43 10.07 -6.69
C MET A 393 14.88 10.42 -8.07
N PHE A 394 13.75 9.81 -8.44
CA PHE A 394 13.09 10.11 -9.71
C PHE A 394 12.42 11.47 -9.66
N GLY A 395 12.79 12.34 -10.58
CA GLY A 395 12.22 13.67 -10.77
C GLY A 395 11.80 13.89 -12.22
N TRP A 396 11.25 15.07 -12.49
CA TRP A 396 10.91 15.53 -13.82
C TRP A 396 11.87 16.64 -14.24
N GLU A 397 12.24 16.67 -15.51
CA GLU A 397 13.04 17.70 -16.13
C GLU A 397 12.45 18.02 -17.50
N LYS A 398 12.53 19.28 -17.92
CA LYS A 398 12.16 19.67 -19.29
C LYS A 398 13.34 19.50 -20.21
N ASP A 399 13.17 18.70 -21.26
CA ASP A 399 14.10 18.59 -22.37
C ASP A 399 13.37 19.00 -23.66
N ASN A 400 13.82 20.11 -24.27
CA ASN A 400 13.18 20.71 -25.44
C ASN A 400 11.65 20.93 -25.28
N GLY A 401 11.23 21.34 -24.09
CA GLY A 401 9.82 21.58 -23.75
C GLY A 401 9.00 20.34 -23.39
N ILE A 402 9.59 19.15 -23.45
CA ILE A 402 8.96 17.87 -23.09
C ILE A 402 9.40 17.47 -21.68
N ASP A 403 8.43 17.11 -20.83
CA ASP A 403 8.74 16.59 -19.51
C ASP A 403 9.29 15.15 -19.61
N ILE A 404 10.52 14.97 -19.13
CA ILE A 404 11.22 13.68 -19.11
C ILE A 404 11.51 13.23 -17.67
N ARG A 405 11.51 11.92 -17.44
CA ARG A 405 11.87 11.34 -16.15
C ARG A 405 13.39 11.23 -16.03
N VAL A 406 13.94 11.64 -14.88
CA VAL A 406 15.39 11.64 -14.63
C VAL A 406 15.72 11.25 -13.21
N ASN A 407 16.95 10.80 -12.94
CA ASN A 407 17.51 10.64 -11.60
C ASN A 407 18.23 11.92 -11.21
N LYS A 408 17.65 12.74 -10.35
CA LYS A 408 18.28 14.02 -9.98
C LYS A 408 18.23 14.37 -8.50
N GLY A 409 17.34 13.78 -7.76
CA GLY A 409 17.03 14.17 -6.41
C GLY A 409 17.70 13.33 -5.32
N LYS A 410 17.52 13.81 -4.10
CA LYS A 410 17.84 13.10 -2.85
C LYS A 410 16.64 13.14 -1.93
N PHE A 411 16.52 12.14 -1.07
CA PHE A 411 15.52 12.09 0.00
C PHE A 411 16.20 11.82 1.32
N LYS A 412 15.78 12.53 2.36
CA LYS A 412 16.18 12.28 3.74
C LYS A 412 14.95 12.31 4.64
N ASN A 413 14.95 11.44 5.64
CA ASN A 413 13.95 11.50 6.69
C ASN A 413 14.57 11.09 8.02
N VAL A 414 14.40 11.90 9.04
CA VAL A 414 14.63 11.54 10.43
C VAL A 414 13.27 11.51 11.11
N GLY A 415 13.03 10.50 11.96
CA GLY A 415 11.75 10.42 12.65
C GLY A 415 11.82 9.57 13.92
N PHE A 416 10.80 9.79 14.74
CA PHE A 416 10.55 9.08 15.98
C PHE A 416 9.13 8.52 15.95
N GLU A 417 8.98 7.27 16.32
CA GLU A 417 7.70 6.57 16.46
C GLU A 417 7.55 6.05 17.88
N ALA A 418 6.36 6.20 18.44
CA ALA A 418 5.97 5.60 19.71
C ALA A 418 4.61 4.94 19.57
N GLU A 419 4.46 3.72 20.05
CA GLU A 419 3.19 2.98 20.08
C GLU A 419 2.97 2.44 21.48
N TYR A 420 1.78 2.67 22.00
CA TYR A 420 1.29 2.12 23.25
C TYR A 420 0.02 1.33 23.01
N ALA A 421 -0.04 0.10 23.47
CA ALA A 421 -1.25 -0.70 23.50
C ALA A 421 -1.50 -1.22 24.91
N ALA A 422 -2.76 -1.16 25.36
CA ALA A 422 -3.13 -1.56 26.71
C ALA A 422 -4.49 -2.23 26.78
N ILE A 423 -4.59 -3.22 27.67
CA ILE A 423 -5.83 -3.75 28.21
C ILE A 423 -6.11 -2.94 29.48
N LEU A 424 -7.00 -1.94 29.37
CA LEU A 424 -7.31 -1.04 30.48
C LEU A 424 -8.24 -1.70 31.52
N SER A 425 -9.07 -2.60 31.04
CA SER A 425 -9.93 -3.49 31.86
C SER A 425 -10.44 -4.65 30.98
N ASP A 426 -11.19 -5.57 31.55
CA ASP A 426 -11.84 -6.65 30.80
C ASP A 426 -12.72 -6.13 29.65
N LYS A 427 -13.23 -4.90 29.76
CA LYS A 427 -14.13 -4.27 28.79
C LYS A 427 -13.41 -3.28 27.85
N PHE A 428 -12.27 -2.72 28.25
CA PHE A 428 -11.60 -1.66 27.50
C PHE A 428 -10.21 -2.05 27.03
N LYS A 429 -9.95 -1.84 25.72
CA LYS A 429 -8.62 -1.93 25.12
C LYS A 429 -8.30 -0.64 24.37
N SER A 430 -7.07 -0.18 24.46
CA SER A 430 -6.61 1.05 23.81
C SER A 430 -5.33 0.83 23.04
N THR A 431 -5.19 1.53 21.93
CA THR A 431 -3.94 1.67 21.19
C THR A 431 -3.73 3.14 20.85
N VAL A 432 -2.53 3.64 21.08
CA VAL A 432 -2.11 5.02 20.75
C VAL A 432 -0.80 4.94 20.00
N GLY A 433 -0.75 5.50 18.80
CA GLY A 433 0.45 5.66 18.00
C GLY A 433 0.76 7.14 17.80
N PHE A 434 2.01 7.50 17.97
CA PHE A 434 2.54 8.82 17.67
C PHE A 434 3.71 8.70 16.72
N THR A 435 3.74 9.53 15.70
CA THR A 435 4.87 9.64 14.77
C THR A 435 5.24 11.11 14.61
N TRP A 436 6.50 11.41 14.84
CA TRP A 436 7.13 12.62 14.35
C TRP A 436 8.11 12.23 13.23
N SER A 437 8.05 12.94 12.11
CA SER A 437 8.96 12.71 10.99
C SER A 437 9.27 14.02 10.26
N ASN A 438 10.44 14.09 9.62
CA ASN A 438 10.87 15.26 8.86
C ASN A 438 11.35 14.83 7.45
N PRO A 439 10.45 14.24 6.63
CA PRO A 439 10.79 13.81 5.28
C PRO A 439 10.99 15.01 4.36
N LYS A 440 12.11 15.02 3.67
CA LYS A 440 12.50 16.10 2.76
C LYS A 440 13.06 15.57 1.47
N ASN A 441 12.69 16.21 0.37
CA ASN A 441 13.30 16.03 -0.94
C ASN A 441 14.21 17.21 -1.28
N GLN A 442 15.30 16.90 -1.96
CA GLN A 442 16.10 17.84 -2.71
C GLN A 442 15.95 17.48 -4.18
N GLU A 443 15.33 18.34 -4.98
CA GLU A 443 14.99 18.01 -6.37
C GLU A 443 16.21 17.94 -7.28
N THR A 444 17.18 18.81 -7.05
CA THR A 444 18.47 18.83 -7.76
C THR A 444 19.60 19.05 -6.78
N ALA A 445 20.82 18.69 -7.15
CA ALA A 445 21.99 18.95 -6.33
C ALA A 445 22.13 20.46 -6.06
N GLY A 446 22.16 20.85 -4.77
CA GLY A 446 22.27 22.25 -4.35
C GLY A 446 20.94 23.00 -4.23
N SER A 447 19.80 22.43 -4.66
CA SER A 447 18.50 23.05 -4.41
C SER A 447 18.09 22.97 -2.93
N GLU A 448 17.11 23.76 -2.53
CA GLU A 448 16.55 23.72 -1.18
C GLU A 448 15.87 22.38 -0.88
N TRP A 449 15.88 22.01 0.39
CA TRP A 449 15.19 20.84 0.90
C TRP A 449 13.72 21.15 1.17
N THR A 450 12.81 20.52 0.44
CA THR A 450 11.37 20.70 0.58
C THR A 450 10.75 19.57 1.37
N GLN A 451 9.81 19.88 2.26
CA GLN A 451 9.04 18.90 3.00
C GLN A 451 8.12 18.11 2.05
N THR A 452 8.00 16.80 2.25
CA THR A 452 7.22 15.92 1.35
C THR A 452 6.02 15.23 2.00
N TYR A 453 5.91 15.29 3.34
CA TYR A 453 4.85 14.64 4.09
C TYR A 453 4.58 15.37 5.42
N PRO A 454 3.41 15.20 6.05
CA PRO A 454 3.12 15.77 7.37
C PRO A 454 4.17 15.42 8.41
N LYS A 455 4.46 16.36 9.33
CA LYS A 455 5.48 16.16 10.35
C LYS A 455 4.97 15.35 11.55
N PHE A 456 3.68 15.46 11.87
CA PHE A 456 3.12 14.77 13.03
C PHE A 456 1.91 13.94 12.62
N GLN A 457 1.84 12.75 13.17
CA GLN A 457 0.69 11.85 13.04
C GLN A 457 0.36 11.24 14.39
N VAL A 458 -0.91 11.27 14.75
CA VAL A 458 -1.48 10.58 15.90
C VAL A 458 -2.55 9.62 15.42
N ASN A 459 -2.42 8.36 15.80
CA ASN A 459 -3.43 7.33 15.58
C ASN A 459 -3.86 6.79 16.93
N THR A 460 -5.15 6.73 17.18
CA THR A 460 -5.65 6.14 18.42
C THR A 460 -6.86 5.29 18.14
N ALA A 461 -6.98 4.19 18.83
CA ALA A 461 -8.16 3.34 18.80
C ALA A 461 -8.54 2.94 20.23
N LEU A 462 -9.82 3.04 20.54
CA LEU A 462 -10.42 2.57 21.77
C LEU A 462 -11.45 1.50 21.42
N LYS A 463 -11.35 0.33 22.04
CA LYS A 463 -12.33 -0.75 21.92
C LYS A 463 -13.04 -0.92 23.26
N TYR A 464 -14.35 -1.10 23.18
CA TYR A 464 -15.23 -1.39 24.32
C TYR A 464 -16.09 -2.61 23.98
N SER A 465 -16.08 -3.59 24.88
CA SER A 465 -16.87 -4.81 24.75
C SER A 465 -17.66 -5.06 26.02
N ILE A 466 -18.98 -5.20 25.92
CA ILE A 466 -19.86 -5.54 27.04
C ILE A 466 -21.06 -6.34 26.53
N ASP A 467 -21.31 -7.50 27.12
CA ASP A 467 -22.43 -8.38 26.78
C ASP A 467 -22.54 -8.63 25.26
N LYS A 468 -23.57 -8.06 24.65
CA LYS A 468 -23.86 -8.20 23.22
C LYS A 468 -23.23 -7.08 22.35
N TRP A 469 -22.53 -6.13 22.96
CA TRP A 469 -22.02 -4.95 22.27
C TRP A 469 -20.50 -4.94 22.17
N ASP A 470 -20.02 -4.73 20.98
CA ASP A 470 -18.62 -4.42 20.70
C ASP A 470 -18.55 -3.09 19.94
N ALA A 471 -17.86 -2.11 20.51
CA ALA A 471 -17.67 -0.81 19.89
C ALA A 471 -16.19 -0.49 19.73
N SER A 472 -15.84 0.20 18.66
CA SER A 472 -14.51 0.79 18.50
C SER A 472 -14.62 2.22 17.98
N LEU A 473 -13.77 3.10 18.53
CA LEU A 473 -13.59 4.47 18.08
C LEU A 473 -12.15 4.63 17.64
N ALA A 474 -11.91 5.16 16.45
CA ALA A 474 -10.58 5.36 15.90
C ALA A 474 -10.41 6.81 15.42
N LEU A 475 -9.31 7.43 15.82
CA LEU A 475 -8.90 8.76 15.39
C LEU A 475 -7.60 8.65 14.57
N ASN A 476 -7.56 9.35 13.43
CA ASN A 476 -6.35 9.62 12.69
C ASN A 476 -6.21 11.15 12.54
N TRP A 477 -5.10 11.68 13.04
CA TRP A 477 -4.79 13.10 13.00
C TRP A 477 -3.41 13.35 12.40
N LEU A 478 -3.38 14.11 11.31
CA LEU A 478 -2.15 14.56 10.63
C LEU A 478 -2.06 16.08 10.74
N THR A 479 -0.94 16.58 11.28
CA THR A 479 -0.71 18.03 11.43
C THR A 479 0.66 18.43 10.90
N LYS A 480 0.91 19.74 10.80
CA LYS A 480 2.08 20.32 10.13
C LYS A 480 2.23 19.76 8.71
N ARG A 481 1.14 19.89 7.98
CA ARG A 481 0.99 19.37 6.63
C ARG A 481 1.74 20.22 5.62
N LEU A 482 1.81 19.70 4.40
CA LEU A 482 2.48 20.35 3.27
C LEU A 482 1.79 21.64 2.88
N GLU A 483 2.57 22.55 2.30
CA GLU A 483 2.04 23.72 1.62
C GLU A 483 1.13 23.29 0.46
N ASN A 484 0.07 24.05 0.26
CA ASN A 484 -0.75 23.92 -0.92
C ASN A 484 -0.11 24.68 -2.10
N ARG A 485 -0.73 24.58 -3.29
CA ARG A 485 -0.23 25.21 -4.51
C ARG A 485 -0.01 26.72 -4.38
N ASP A 486 -0.73 27.40 -3.49
CA ASP A 486 -0.70 28.86 -3.34
C ASP A 486 0.24 29.32 -2.20
N GLY A 487 1.10 28.42 -1.71
CA GLY A 487 2.04 28.71 -0.62
C GLY A 487 1.42 28.65 0.78
N GLY A 488 0.12 28.37 0.91
CA GLY A 488 -0.54 28.17 2.20
C GLY A 488 -0.38 26.73 2.71
N ILE A 489 -0.40 26.54 4.03
CA ILE A 489 -0.33 25.22 4.65
C ILE A 489 -1.73 24.59 4.63
N ASN A 490 -1.82 23.34 4.20
CA ASN A 490 -3.06 22.57 4.28
C ASN A 490 -3.50 22.43 5.75
N PRO A 491 -4.81 22.57 6.04
CA PRO A 491 -5.33 22.37 7.38
C PRO A 491 -5.08 20.96 7.88
N ASP A 492 -5.11 20.77 9.20
CA ASP A 492 -4.97 19.44 9.80
C ASP A 492 -6.01 18.47 9.22
N LEU A 493 -5.56 17.26 8.91
CA LEU A 493 -6.46 16.17 8.56
C LEU A 493 -6.84 15.43 9.83
N ILE A 494 -8.13 15.44 10.16
CA ILE A 494 -8.67 14.74 11.31
C ILE A 494 -9.80 13.84 10.84
N ASN A 495 -9.63 12.55 11.02
CA ASN A 495 -10.65 11.55 10.67
C ASN A 495 -11.01 10.74 11.91
N LEU A 496 -12.27 10.85 12.35
CA LEU A 496 -12.82 10.11 13.47
C LEU A 496 -13.85 9.12 12.94
N ASN A 497 -13.61 7.84 13.20
CA ASN A 497 -14.47 6.73 12.76
C ASN A 497 -14.92 5.89 13.93
N ALA A 498 -16.11 5.28 13.83
CA ALA A 498 -16.58 4.32 14.81
C ALA A 498 -17.20 3.09 14.12
N VAL A 499 -17.06 1.97 14.78
CA VAL A 499 -17.75 0.72 14.43
C VAL A 499 -18.44 0.21 15.69
N VAL A 500 -19.71 -0.14 15.56
CA VAL A 500 -20.51 -0.74 16.64
C VAL A 500 -21.11 -2.03 16.14
N ASN A 501 -20.84 -3.13 16.83
CA ASN A 501 -21.46 -4.41 16.61
C ASN A 501 -22.49 -4.72 17.70
N TYR A 502 -23.64 -5.22 17.31
CA TYR A 502 -24.66 -5.75 18.20
C TYR A 502 -24.91 -7.22 17.89
N ASN A 503 -24.52 -8.10 18.78
CA ASN A 503 -24.69 -9.54 18.68
C ASN A 503 -26.09 -9.92 19.16
N VAL A 504 -27.02 -10.21 18.24
CA VAL A 504 -28.37 -10.66 18.56
C VAL A 504 -28.29 -12.02 19.26
N ASP A 505 -27.60 -12.96 18.60
CA ASP A 505 -27.27 -14.29 19.08
C ASP A 505 -25.93 -14.75 18.45
N LYS A 506 -25.58 -16.04 18.64
CA LYS A 506 -24.31 -16.60 18.13
C LYS A 506 -24.17 -16.60 16.59
N ASN A 507 -25.30 -16.50 15.89
CA ASN A 507 -25.36 -16.60 14.44
C ASN A 507 -25.67 -15.26 13.77
N ASN A 508 -26.25 -14.32 14.48
CA ASN A 508 -26.79 -13.07 13.93
C ASN A 508 -26.20 -11.86 14.62
N TYR A 509 -25.67 -10.92 13.86
CA TYR A 509 -25.21 -9.62 14.39
C TYR A 509 -25.38 -8.48 13.38
N PHE A 510 -25.52 -7.30 13.91
CA PHE A 510 -25.53 -6.06 13.14
C PHE A 510 -24.21 -5.32 13.34
N THR A 511 -23.71 -4.70 12.29
CA THR A 511 -22.55 -3.80 12.32
C THR A 511 -22.96 -2.42 11.82
N LEU A 512 -22.81 -1.41 12.63
CA LEU A 512 -22.94 0.00 12.24
C LEU A 512 -21.53 0.59 12.04
N ASN A 513 -21.23 1.07 10.84
CA ASN A 513 -20.01 1.81 10.54
C ASN A 513 -20.34 3.29 10.42
N LEU A 514 -19.57 4.14 11.08
CA LEU A 514 -19.64 5.59 11.02
C LEU A 514 -18.26 6.11 10.63
N ASN A 515 -18.16 6.77 9.48
CA ASN A 515 -16.89 7.29 8.97
C ASN A 515 -16.96 8.81 8.89
N ASN A 516 -15.83 9.47 9.17
CA ASN A 516 -15.70 10.91 9.24
C ASN A 516 -16.83 11.55 10.06
N ILE A 517 -16.97 11.09 11.33
CA ILE A 517 -18.06 11.50 12.25
C ILE A 517 -18.10 13.02 12.45
N LEU A 518 -16.95 13.68 12.37
CA LEU A 518 -16.81 15.12 12.51
C LEU A 518 -17.24 15.88 11.23
N ASP A 519 -17.60 15.17 10.18
CA ASP A 519 -17.93 15.69 8.85
C ASP A 519 -16.93 16.74 8.31
N ARG A 520 -15.64 16.52 8.60
CA ARG A 520 -14.59 17.46 8.21
C ARG A 520 -14.32 17.38 6.70
N HIS A 521 -14.04 18.53 6.12
CA HIS A 521 -13.58 18.64 4.74
C HIS A 521 -12.05 18.43 4.70
N ASN A 522 -11.62 17.19 4.84
CA ASN A 522 -10.20 16.84 4.82
C ASN A 522 -9.67 16.85 3.39
N VAL A 523 -8.71 17.70 3.11
CA VAL A 523 -7.94 17.66 1.86
C VAL A 523 -6.91 16.55 1.99
N ILE A 524 -6.91 15.57 1.09
CA ILE A 524 -6.03 14.40 1.13
C ILE A 524 -4.83 14.47 0.19
N THR A 525 -4.77 15.49 -0.67
CA THR A 525 -3.58 15.75 -1.48
C THR A 525 -3.12 17.20 -1.34
N ASN A 526 -1.95 17.47 -1.87
CA ASN A 526 -1.34 18.78 -2.02
C ASN A 526 -0.93 18.99 -3.49
N GLY A 527 -0.65 20.22 -3.86
CA GLY A 527 -0.19 20.59 -5.19
C GLY A 527 -1.34 20.85 -6.18
N ALA A 528 -1.14 20.51 -7.45
CA ALA A 528 -2.03 20.90 -8.54
C ALA A 528 -3.43 20.28 -8.45
N TRP A 529 -3.56 19.16 -7.73
CA TRP A 529 -4.81 18.40 -7.62
C TRP A 529 -5.19 18.26 -6.16
N GLU A 530 -6.41 18.68 -5.81
CA GLU A 530 -6.96 18.49 -4.49
C GLU A 530 -8.06 17.45 -4.53
N TYR A 531 -7.90 16.43 -3.69
CA TYR A 531 -8.90 15.42 -3.42
C TYR A 531 -9.44 15.61 -2.01
N TRP A 532 -10.73 15.41 -1.87
CA TRP A 532 -11.42 15.51 -0.62
C TRP A 532 -11.71 14.14 -0.08
N ASP A 533 -11.57 13.99 1.23
CA ASP A 533 -12.04 12.80 1.92
C ASP A 533 -13.57 12.71 1.80
N MET A 534 -14.09 11.50 2.03
CA MET A 534 -15.52 11.25 2.07
C MET A 534 -16.16 12.11 3.17
N PRO A 535 -17.34 12.71 2.92
CA PRO A 535 -18.12 13.34 3.99
C PRO A 535 -18.52 12.31 5.04
N PHE A 536 -19.17 12.77 6.12
CA PHE A 536 -19.78 11.84 7.05
C PHE A 536 -20.61 10.81 6.28
N ASN A 537 -20.28 9.57 6.49
CA ASN A 537 -21.02 8.46 5.90
C ASN A 537 -21.22 7.33 6.91
N TRP A 538 -22.31 6.63 6.74
CA TRP A 538 -22.64 5.51 7.58
C TRP A 538 -23.13 4.33 6.75
N SER A 539 -22.96 3.13 7.29
CA SER A 539 -23.58 1.91 6.78
C SER A 539 -23.97 0.98 7.91
N ILE A 540 -25.10 0.31 7.74
CA ILE A 540 -25.53 -0.79 8.58
C ILE A 540 -25.42 -2.09 7.79
N THR A 541 -24.89 -3.12 8.44
CA THR A 541 -24.71 -4.45 7.86
C THR A 541 -25.40 -5.47 8.76
N TYR A 542 -26.26 -6.30 8.20
CA TYR A 542 -26.74 -7.53 8.84
C TYR A 542 -25.84 -8.69 8.41
N ASN A 543 -25.37 -9.44 9.36
CA ASN A 543 -24.53 -10.62 9.18
C ASN A 543 -25.23 -11.86 9.73
N HIS A 544 -25.23 -12.93 8.94
CA HIS A 544 -25.74 -14.24 9.35
C HIS A 544 -24.68 -15.32 9.14
N THR A 545 -24.54 -16.19 10.12
CA THR A 545 -23.70 -17.40 10.06
C THR A 545 -24.62 -18.63 10.15
N PHE A 546 -24.52 -19.50 9.16
CA PHE A 546 -25.34 -20.73 9.07
C PHE A 546 -24.74 -21.86 9.92
#